data_3769ec8df668e77d93e64dd19913fb36
#
_entry.id   3769ec8df668e77d93e64dd19913fb36
#
_cell.length_a   1.000
_cell.length_b   1.000
_cell.length_c   1.000
_cell.angle_alpha   90.00
_cell.angle_beta   90.00
_cell.angle_gamma   90.00
#
_symmetry.space_group_name_H-M   'P 1'
#
loop_
_entity.id
_entity.type
_entity.pdbx_description
1 polymer ?
#
loop_
_entity_poly.entity_id
_entity_poly.type
_entity_poly.pdbx_seq_one_letter_code
_entity_poly.pdbx_strand_id
1 'polypeptide(L)'
;MRPRTLLVAGAAALGALLAARIVRRYQRERRLQAAQLRAQSEVVDTARGRMEYASVGNGPRLLFAHGAMGGYDHSLLVARLIRGFQVIAPSRPGHLRTPLATGRTPAEQADAYAALLDALHVPQVAIVGGSGGGPSALQFALRHPDRCWALVMVCAVCLPPPASIMRRYRFWAALMRSDFLMWAFTHLTFDALLALDGITPAVRARLERDDGALDIVRGLLLIHSSESRRAGLVNDLAQAKTALPICGLERLTQPTLIIHGAADLIAPFPNAEYLARAIPGATLLAVEGAGHLCIVTHRGITIPVLEEFLRRHAP
;
A
#
# COMPACT_ATOMS: atom_id res chain seq x y z
N MET A 1 43.54 -36.15 -14.55
CA MET A 1 42.93 -34.81 -14.62
C MET A 1 43.79 -33.83 -13.84
N ARG A 2 44.09 -32.66 -14.39
CA ARG A 2 44.89 -31.65 -13.70
C ARG A 2 44.14 -31.10 -12.50
N PRO A 3 44.74 -30.84 -11.32
CA PRO A 3 44.07 -30.40 -10.10
C PRO A 3 43.20 -29.15 -10.30
N ARG A 4 43.57 -28.26 -11.23
CA ARG A 4 42.80 -27.07 -11.63
C ARG A 4 41.45 -27.43 -12.26
N THR A 5 41.37 -28.51 -13.05
CA THR A 5 40.12 -28.94 -13.71
C THR A 5 39.13 -29.50 -12.68
N LEU A 6 39.60 -30.17 -11.65
CA LEU A 6 38.76 -30.67 -10.55
C LEU A 6 38.20 -29.52 -9.68
N LEU A 7 39.03 -28.50 -9.40
CA LEU A 7 38.57 -27.30 -8.66
C LEU A 7 37.52 -26.50 -9.44
N VAL A 8 37.70 -26.31 -10.74
CA VAL A 8 36.71 -25.61 -11.59
C VAL A 8 35.43 -26.41 -11.70
N ALA A 9 35.49 -27.72 -11.87
CA ALA A 9 34.30 -28.58 -11.91
C ALA A 9 33.54 -28.57 -10.56
N GLY A 10 34.29 -28.62 -9.44
CA GLY A 10 33.71 -28.52 -8.10
C GLY A 10 33.01 -27.17 -7.84
N ALA A 11 33.66 -26.06 -8.23
CA ALA A 11 33.06 -24.73 -8.11
C ALA A 11 31.81 -24.57 -8.98
N ALA A 12 31.83 -25.08 -10.22
CA ALA A 12 30.67 -25.08 -11.11
C ALA A 12 29.49 -25.91 -10.55
N ALA A 13 29.82 -27.12 -10.02
CA ALA A 13 28.80 -27.95 -9.37
C ALA A 13 28.18 -27.29 -8.13
N LEU A 14 29.01 -26.66 -7.29
CA LEU A 14 28.53 -25.91 -6.12
C LEU A 14 27.65 -24.72 -6.55
N GLY A 15 28.09 -23.97 -7.57
CA GLY A 15 27.32 -22.86 -8.15
C GLY A 15 25.93 -23.31 -8.69
N ALA A 16 25.92 -24.44 -9.41
CA ALA A 16 24.69 -25.03 -9.92
C ALA A 16 23.74 -25.49 -8.79
N LEU A 17 24.29 -26.09 -7.73
CA LEU A 17 23.49 -26.49 -6.55
C LEU A 17 22.92 -25.29 -5.82
N LEU A 18 23.69 -24.22 -5.63
CA LEU A 18 23.23 -22.97 -5.01
C LEU A 18 22.14 -22.30 -5.86
N ALA A 19 22.34 -22.19 -7.17
CA ALA A 19 21.33 -21.66 -8.09
C ALA A 19 20.03 -22.48 -8.05
N ALA A 20 20.14 -23.81 -8.09
CA ALA A 20 18.98 -24.70 -7.99
C ALA A 20 18.24 -24.55 -6.64
N ARG A 21 18.98 -24.30 -5.55
CA ARG A 21 18.39 -24.05 -4.22
C ARG A 21 17.63 -22.73 -4.17
N ILE A 22 18.20 -21.66 -4.74
CA ILE A 22 17.56 -20.34 -4.84
C ILE A 22 16.29 -20.42 -5.68
N VAL A 23 16.34 -21.05 -6.86
CA VAL A 23 15.20 -21.21 -7.75
C VAL A 23 14.07 -22.02 -7.09
N ARG A 24 14.42 -23.13 -6.41
CA ARG A 24 13.44 -23.95 -5.68
C ARG A 24 12.78 -23.17 -4.55
N ARG A 25 13.56 -22.39 -3.79
CA ARG A 25 13.05 -21.53 -2.71
C ARG A 25 12.06 -20.51 -3.28
N TYR A 26 12.47 -19.78 -4.32
CA TYR A 26 11.60 -18.82 -5.01
C TYR A 26 10.30 -19.46 -5.50
N GLN A 27 10.39 -20.60 -6.21
CA GLN A 27 9.20 -21.28 -6.74
C GLN A 27 8.23 -21.72 -5.63
N ARG A 28 8.76 -22.21 -4.50
CA ARG A 28 7.97 -22.60 -3.35
C ARG A 28 7.25 -21.37 -2.75
N GLU A 29 7.98 -20.31 -2.48
CA GLU A 29 7.43 -19.10 -1.90
C GLU A 29 6.37 -18.48 -2.84
N ARG A 30 6.66 -18.37 -4.13
CA ARG A 30 5.71 -17.89 -5.14
C ARG A 30 4.41 -18.69 -5.17
N ARG A 31 4.49 -20.03 -5.14
CA ARG A 31 3.29 -20.90 -5.15
C ARG A 31 2.45 -20.70 -3.89
N LEU A 32 3.07 -20.69 -2.73
CA LEU A 32 2.38 -20.48 -1.45
C LEU A 32 1.68 -19.12 -1.41
N GLN A 33 2.35 -18.09 -1.84
CA GLN A 33 1.81 -16.73 -1.86
C GLN A 33 0.69 -16.56 -2.88
N ALA A 34 0.84 -17.09 -4.09
CA ALA A 34 -0.23 -17.05 -5.10
C ALA A 34 -1.50 -17.79 -4.62
N ALA A 35 -1.33 -18.93 -3.92
CA ALA A 35 -2.44 -19.66 -3.31
C ALA A 35 -3.10 -18.83 -2.19
N GLN A 36 -2.30 -18.23 -1.31
CA GLN A 36 -2.79 -17.39 -0.22
C GLN A 36 -3.54 -16.16 -0.73
N LEU A 37 -2.98 -15.45 -1.73
CA LEU A 37 -3.63 -14.29 -2.36
C LEU A 37 -4.99 -14.66 -2.97
N ARG A 38 -5.15 -15.85 -3.54
CA ARG A 38 -6.44 -16.29 -4.09
C ARG A 38 -7.44 -16.70 -3.02
N ALA A 39 -6.96 -17.29 -1.93
CA ALA A 39 -7.82 -17.80 -0.85
C ALA A 39 -8.35 -16.67 0.07
N GLN A 40 -7.67 -15.54 0.14
CA GLN A 40 -8.00 -14.45 1.07
C GLN A 40 -8.80 -13.32 0.42
N SER A 41 -9.18 -13.42 -0.85
CA SER A 41 -9.92 -12.38 -1.55
C SER A 41 -10.99 -12.94 -2.47
N GLU A 42 -11.99 -12.15 -2.69
CA GLU A 42 -13.11 -12.40 -3.60
C GLU A 42 -13.01 -11.49 -4.82
N VAL A 43 -13.72 -11.85 -5.87
CA VAL A 43 -13.89 -11.03 -7.07
C VAL A 43 -15.36 -10.83 -7.28
N VAL A 44 -15.79 -9.59 -7.41
CA VAL A 44 -17.17 -9.21 -7.65
C VAL A 44 -17.28 -8.41 -8.95
N ASP A 45 -18.35 -8.64 -9.69
CA ASP A 45 -18.69 -7.83 -10.84
C ASP A 45 -19.45 -6.58 -10.37
N THR A 46 -18.96 -5.42 -10.79
CA THR A 46 -19.55 -4.12 -10.47
C THR A 46 -19.97 -3.39 -11.74
N ALA A 47 -20.74 -2.32 -11.61
CA ALA A 47 -21.12 -1.48 -12.75
C ALA A 47 -19.89 -0.86 -13.48
N ARG A 48 -18.71 -0.86 -12.86
CA ARG A 48 -17.45 -0.35 -13.44
C ARG A 48 -16.51 -1.48 -13.92
N GLY A 49 -16.93 -2.73 -13.79
CA GLY A 49 -16.15 -3.91 -14.14
C GLY A 49 -15.78 -4.73 -12.91
N ARG A 50 -14.97 -5.75 -13.10
CA ARG A 50 -14.59 -6.69 -12.06
C ARG A 50 -13.64 -6.03 -11.05
N MET A 51 -13.91 -6.23 -9.76
CA MET A 51 -13.04 -5.79 -8.69
C MET A 51 -12.73 -6.93 -7.72
N GLU A 52 -11.46 -7.06 -7.38
CA GLU A 52 -11.00 -7.92 -6.29
C GLU A 52 -11.02 -7.13 -4.99
N TYR A 53 -11.49 -7.78 -3.94
CA TYR A 53 -11.47 -7.23 -2.59
C TYR A 53 -11.32 -8.33 -1.54
N ALA A 54 -10.99 -7.93 -0.32
CA ALA A 54 -11.12 -8.75 0.86
C ALA A 54 -11.79 -7.94 1.97
N SER A 55 -12.40 -8.62 2.94
CA SER A 55 -13.00 -7.96 4.09
C SER A 55 -12.61 -8.68 5.37
N VAL A 56 -12.33 -7.90 6.44
CA VAL A 56 -11.94 -8.42 7.74
C VAL A 56 -12.48 -7.53 8.86
N GLY A 57 -12.78 -8.13 10.01
CA GLY A 57 -13.30 -7.44 11.19
C GLY A 57 -14.81 -7.25 11.15
N ASN A 58 -15.32 -6.54 12.16
CA ASN A 58 -16.74 -6.25 12.37
C ASN A 58 -16.90 -4.82 12.89
N GLY A 59 -18.05 -4.21 12.67
CA GLY A 59 -18.36 -2.84 13.12
C GLY A 59 -18.53 -1.85 11.97
N PRO A 60 -18.41 -0.53 12.22
CA PRO A 60 -18.47 0.48 11.18
C PRO A 60 -17.45 0.21 10.07
N ARG A 61 -17.83 0.51 8.82
CA ARG A 61 -17.06 0.06 7.65
C ARG A 61 -16.02 1.06 7.22
N LEU A 62 -14.81 0.56 6.96
CA LEU A 62 -13.69 1.31 6.38
C LEU A 62 -13.39 0.75 5.00
N LEU A 63 -13.19 1.60 4.00
CA LEU A 63 -12.62 1.22 2.72
C LEU A 63 -11.15 1.65 2.69
N PHE A 64 -10.21 0.70 2.54
CA PHE A 64 -8.79 1.00 2.57
C PHE A 64 -8.17 0.93 1.17
N ALA A 65 -7.90 2.09 0.56
CA ALA A 65 -7.18 2.22 -0.70
C ALA A 65 -5.67 2.13 -0.48
N HIS A 66 -5.06 1.01 -0.90
CA HIS A 66 -3.64 0.70 -0.71
C HIS A 66 -2.68 1.59 -1.52
N GLY A 67 -1.39 1.56 -1.17
CA GLY A 67 -0.32 2.28 -1.85
C GLY A 67 0.06 1.73 -3.24
N ALA A 68 1.00 2.38 -3.90
CA ALA A 68 1.33 2.18 -5.32
C ALA A 68 1.80 0.77 -5.73
N MET A 69 2.42 0.01 -4.82
CA MET A 69 2.88 -1.36 -5.09
C MET A 69 2.06 -2.41 -4.35
N GLY A 70 0.93 -2.00 -3.75
CA GLY A 70 0.09 -2.85 -2.92
C GLY A 70 -0.94 -3.67 -3.67
N GLY A 71 -1.92 -4.09 -2.92
CA GLY A 71 -3.13 -4.80 -3.29
C GLY A 71 -4.00 -4.89 -2.03
N TYR A 72 -5.12 -5.57 -2.10
CA TYR A 72 -5.96 -5.81 -0.93
C TYR A 72 -5.16 -6.39 0.26
N ASP A 73 -4.17 -7.23 -0.02
CA ASP A 73 -3.31 -7.88 0.97
C ASP A 73 -2.51 -6.89 1.82
N HIS A 74 -1.99 -5.81 1.23
CA HIS A 74 -1.31 -4.75 1.98
C HIS A 74 -2.26 -4.00 2.91
N SER A 75 -3.48 -3.70 2.44
CA SER A 75 -4.51 -3.11 3.30
C SER A 75 -4.91 -4.05 4.45
N LEU A 76 -5.00 -5.36 4.20
CA LEU A 76 -5.29 -6.34 5.26
C LEU A 76 -4.16 -6.44 6.30
N LEU A 77 -2.89 -6.29 5.91
CA LEU A 77 -1.79 -6.26 6.88
C LEU A 77 -1.93 -5.09 7.86
N VAL A 78 -2.30 -3.90 7.36
CA VAL A 78 -2.54 -2.73 8.21
C VAL A 78 -3.84 -2.89 9.00
N ALA A 79 -4.88 -3.48 8.41
CA ALA A 79 -6.17 -3.72 9.06
C ALA A 79 -6.06 -4.59 10.34
N ARG A 80 -5.05 -5.46 10.43
CA ARG A 80 -4.77 -6.25 11.66
C ARG A 80 -4.47 -5.40 12.88
N LEU A 81 -4.06 -4.14 12.68
CA LEU A 81 -3.76 -3.19 13.74
C LEU A 81 -5.01 -2.45 14.23
N ILE A 82 -6.09 -2.42 13.43
CA ILE A 82 -7.29 -1.60 13.68
C ILE A 82 -8.37 -2.50 14.29
N ARG A 83 -8.94 -2.09 15.42
CA ARG A 83 -9.94 -2.86 16.15
C ARG A 83 -11.29 -2.15 16.18
N GLY A 84 -12.37 -2.94 16.16
CA GLY A 84 -13.73 -2.44 16.27
C GLY A 84 -14.31 -1.91 14.95
N PHE A 85 -13.65 -2.19 13.81
CA PHE A 85 -14.10 -1.79 12.48
C PHE A 85 -14.05 -2.96 11.50
N GLN A 86 -14.93 -2.93 10.51
CA GLN A 86 -14.85 -3.81 9.34
C GLN A 86 -14.06 -3.11 8.24
N VAL A 87 -12.93 -3.68 7.83
CA VAL A 87 -12.13 -3.14 6.74
C VAL A 87 -12.48 -3.86 5.44
N ILE A 88 -12.91 -3.10 4.44
CA ILE A 88 -13.06 -3.52 3.05
C ILE A 88 -11.79 -3.06 2.31
N ALA A 89 -11.02 -4.00 1.81
CA ALA A 89 -9.73 -3.80 1.18
C ALA A 89 -9.81 -4.15 -0.31
N PRO A 90 -10.13 -3.21 -1.22
CA PRO A 90 -10.08 -3.47 -2.64
C PRO A 90 -8.64 -3.55 -3.16
N SER A 91 -8.39 -4.38 -4.17
CA SER A 91 -7.27 -4.19 -5.08
C SER A 91 -7.59 -3.03 -6.02
N ARG A 92 -6.79 -1.96 -5.98
CA ARG A 92 -6.97 -0.80 -6.86
C ARG A 92 -6.83 -1.21 -8.34
N PRO A 93 -7.48 -0.51 -9.28
CA PRO A 93 -7.36 -0.80 -10.70
C PRO A 93 -5.92 -0.95 -11.20
N GLY A 94 -5.66 -2.02 -11.93
CA GLY A 94 -4.32 -2.41 -12.39
C GLY A 94 -3.48 -3.19 -11.39
N HIS A 95 -4.04 -3.55 -10.23
CA HIS A 95 -3.37 -4.36 -9.20
C HIS A 95 -4.09 -5.69 -9.03
N LEU A 96 -3.29 -6.77 -8.94
CA LEU A 96 -3.75 -8.14 -8.74
C LEU A 96 -4.85 -8.55 -9.74
N ARG A 97 -6.07 -8.89 -9.27
CA ARG A 97 -7.16 -9.36 -10.12
C ARG A 97 -8.13 -8.26 -10.56
N THR A 98 -7.89 -6.99 -10.18
CA THR A 98 -8.68 -5.85 -10.66
C THR A 98 -8.08 -5.27 -11.94
N PRO A 99 -8.76 -5.34 -13.08
CA PRO A 99 -8.25 -4.79 -14.35
C PRO A 99 -8.05 -3.28 -14.29
N LEU A 100 -7.05 -2.76 -14.99
CA LEU A 100 -6.82 -1.31 -15.08
C LEU A 100 -7.99 -0.57 -15.74
N ALA A 101 -8.72 -1.23 -16.62
CA ALA A 101 -9.90 -0.66 -17.30
C ALA A 101 -11.04 -0.30 -16.34
N THR A 102 -11.05 -0.85 -15.12
CA THR A 102 -12.04 -0.53 -14.07
C THR A 102 -11.95 0.93 -13.62
N GLY A 103 -10.74 1.55 -13.70
CA GLY A 103 -10.56 2.98 -13.39
C GLY A 103 -9.10 3.41 -13.53
N ARG A 104 -8.81 4.30 -14.48
CA ARG A 104 -7.43 4.78 -14.73
C ARG A 104 -7.09 6.01 -13.91
N THR A 105 -7.97 7.00 -13.89
CA THR A 105 -7.77 8.24 -13.15
C THR A 105 -8.16 8.10 -11.68
N PRO A 106 -7.67 8.95 -10.78
CA PRO A 106 -8.13 8.97 -9.38
C PRO A 106 -9.65 9.09 -9.26
N ALA A 107 -10.29 9.88 -10.12
CA ALA A 107 -11.74 10.04 -10.17
C ALA A 107 -12.46 8.74 -10.58
N GLU A 108 -11.99 8.06 -11.63
CA GLU A 108 -12.55 6.78 -12.05
C GLU A 108 -12.33 5.67 -11.01
N GLN A 109 -11.20 5.68 -10.28
CA GLN A 109 -10.97 4.78 -9.15
C GLN A 109 -11.95 5.04 -8.01
N ALA A 110 -12.25 6.30 -7.71
CA ALA A 110 -13.27 6.69 -6.74
C ALA A 110 -14.66 6.17 -7.14
N ASP A 111 -15.04 6.32 -8.41
CA ASP A 111 -16.29 5.78 -8.94
C ASP A 111 -16.32 4.24 -8.89
N ALA A 112 -15.18 3.58 -9.09
CA ALA A 112 -15.07 2.13 -8.95
C ALA A 112 -15.27 1.68 -7.49
N TYR A 113 -14.79 2.44 -6.51
CA TYR A 113 -15.06 2.16 -5.10
C TYR A 113 -16.56 2.32 -4.77
N ALA A 114 -17.22 3.35 -5.28
CA ALA A 114 -18.67 3.50 -5.12
C ALA A 114 -19.42 2.30 -5.71
N ALA A 115 -19.07 1.88 -6.93
CA ALA A 115 -19.65 0.70 -7.56
C ALA A 115 -19.36 -0.61 -6.80
N LEU A 116 -18.20 -0.74 -6.17
CA LEU A 116 -17.90 -1.85 -5.27
C LEU A 116 -18.82 -1.85 -4.05
N LEU A 117 -18.99 -0.69 -3.40
CA LEU A 117 -19.88 -0.56 -2.25
C LEU A 117 -21.33 -0.88 -2.61
N ASP A 118 -21.80 -0.50 -3.81
CA ASP A 118 -23.14 -0.87 -4.31
C ASP A 118 -23.28 -2.38 -4.46
N ALA A 119 -22.30 -3.04 -5.09
CA ALA A 119 -22.28 -4.50 -5.26
C ALA A 119 -22.22 -5.26 -3.92
N LEU A 120 -21.66 -4.65 -2.88
CA LEU A 120 -21.59 -5.19 -1.52
C LEU A 120 -22.75 -4.75 -0.61
N HIS A 121 -23.70 -3.97 -1.12
CA HIS A 121 -24.80 -3.39 -0.35
C HIS A 121 -24.32 -2.60 0.88
N VAL A 122 -23.22 -1.85 0.71
CA VAL A 122 -22.64 -1.01 1.76
C VAL A 122 -23.03 0.44 1.52
N PRO A 123 -23.84 1.06 2.39
CA PRO A 123 -24.32 2.41 2.14
C PRO A 123 -23.24 3.47 2.26
N GLN A 124 -22.33 3.35 3.23
CA GLN A 124 -21.28 4.34 3.47
C GLN A 124 -20.08 3.74 4.21
N VAL A 125 -18.93 4.40 4.07
CA VAL A 125 -17.65 4.01 4.69
C VAL A 125 -16.88 5.24 5.19
N ALA A 126 -15.94 5.05 6.14
CA ALA A 126 -14.78 5.94 6.15
C ALA A 126 -13.79 5.43 5.09
N ILE A 127 -13.20 6.34 4.34
CA ILE A 127 -12.16 5.97 3.38
C ILE A 127 -10.77 6.24 3.95
N VAL A 128 -9.88 5.25 3.84
CA VAL A 128 -8.47 5.37 4.21
C VAL A 128 -7.64 5.35 2.95
N GLY A 129 -6.93 6.43 2.66
CA GLY A 129 -6.00 6.54 1.54
C GLY A 129 -4.57 6.40 2.00
N GLY A 130 -3.93 5.24 1.73
CA GLY A 130 -2.52 5.01 2.04
C GLY A 130 -1.62 5.35 0.86
N SER A 131 -0.58 6.19 1.05
CA SER A 131 0.45 6.47 0.03
C SER A 131 -0.16 6.81 -1.35
N GLY A 132 0.14 6.03 -2.39
CA GLY A 132 -0.43 6.17 -3.74
C GLY A 132 -1.94 5.95 -3.84
N GLY A 133 -2.62 5.47 -2.79
CA GLY A 133 -4.08 5.41 -2.70
C GLY A 133 -4.74 6.73 -2.32
N GLY A 134 -3.94 7.70 -1.84
CA GLY A 134 -4.43 9.01 -1.40
C GLY A 134 -5.27 9.75 -2.46
N PRO A 135 -4.80 9.90 -3.71
CA PRO A 135 -5.54 10.62 -4.74
C PRO A 135 -6.96 10.08 -4.99
N SER A 136 -7.10 8.76 -5.03
CA SER A 136 -8.41 8.12 -5.22
C SER A 136 -9.31 8.23 -3.99
N ALA A 137 -8.72 8.24 -2.78
CA ALA A 137 -9.49 8.47 -1.55
C ALA A 137 -10.00 9.92 -1.46
N LEU A 138 -9.18 10.91 -1.81
CA LEU A 138 -9.61 12.31 -1.93
C LEU A 138 -10.75 12.48 -2.93
N GLN A 139 -10.61 11.87 -4.11
CA GLN A 139 -11.66 11.90 -5.14
C GLN A 139 -12.94 11.20 -4.67
N PHE A 140 -12.84 10.12 -3.89
CA PHE A 140 -14.02 9.45 -3.34
C PHE A 140 -14.79 10.37 -2.40
N ALA A 141 -14.12 11.02 -1.46
CA ALA A 141 -14.74 11.94 -0.54
C ALA A 141 -15.38 13.16 -1.23
N LEU A 142 -14.73 13.67 -2.31
CA LEU A 142 -15.25 14.80 -3.10
C LEU A 142 -16.46 14.43 -3.98
N ARG A 143 -16.44 13.26 -4.60
CA ARG A 143 -17.42 12.86 -5.63
C ARG A 143 -18.61 12.11 -5.05
N HIS A 144 -18.39 11.43 -3.94
CA HIS A 144 -19.40 10.61 -3.25
C HIS A 144 -19.52 11.00 -1.78
N PRO A 145 -19.82 12.30 -1.47
CA PRO A 145 -19.83 12.80 -0.10
C PRO A 145 -20.82 12.05 0.80
N ASP A 146 -21.97 11.64 0.26
CA ASP A 146 -23.01 10.91 1.02
C ASP A 146 -22.60 9.45 1.31
N ARG A 147 -21.56 8.95 0.65
CA ARG A 147 -21.01 7.60 0.84
C ARG A 147 -19.76 7.59 1.74
N CYS A 148 -19.31 8.79 2.18
CA CYS A 148 -18.08 8.98 2.93
C CYS A 148 -18.35 9.70 4.24
N TRP A 149 -18.37 8.97 5.36
CA TRP A 149 -18.58 9.58 6.67
C TRP A 149 -17.30 10.12 7.33
N ALA A 150 -16.10 9.68 6.91
CA ALA A 150 -14.82 10.25 7.31
C ALA A 150 -13.73 9.94 6.27
N LEU A 151 -12.70 10.78 6.23
CA LEU A 151 -11.51 10.63 5.39
C LEU A 151 -10.26 10.49 6.27
N VAL A 152 -9.44 9.46 6.00
CA VAL A 152 -8.16 9.27 6.66
C VAL A 152 -7.05 9.18 5.61
N MET A 153 -6.01 9.99 5.75
CA MET A 153 -4.86 10.05 4.85
C MET A 153 -3.62 9.57 5.58
N VAL A 154 -3.04 8.44 5.14
CA VAL A 154 -1.86 7.83 5.78
C VAL A 154 -0.66 7.93 4.85
N CYS A 155 0.32 8.77 5.17
CA CYS A 155 1.51 9.01 4.33
C CYS A 155 1.15 9.19 2.85
N ALA A 156 0.04 9.90 2.59
CA ALA A 156 -0.58 9.96 1.28
C ALA A 156 0.19 10.85 0.30
N VAL A 157 0.26 10.41 -0.95
CA VAL A 157 0.79 11.22 -2.06
C VAL A 157 -0.35 12.09 -2.58
N CYS A 158 -0.19 13.42 -2.56
CA CYS A 158 -1.17 14.38 -3.07
C CYS A 158 -0.53 15.50 -3.89
N LEU A 159 0.79 15.61 -3.86
CA LEU A 159 1.58 16.54 -4.68
C LEU A 159 2.36 15.78 -5.76
N PRO A 160 2.68 16.41 -6.90
CA PRO A 160 3.58 15.82 -7.88
C PRO A 160 4.92 15.45 -7.24
N PRO A 161 5.35 14.18 -7.31
CA PRO A 161 6.58 13.76 -6.67
C PRO A 161 7.81 14.32 -7.38
N PRO A 162 8.88 14.64 -6.64
CA PRO A 162 10.17 15.08 -7.20
C PRO A 162 10.74 14.08 -8.22
N ALA A 163 11.56 14.57 -9.15
CA ALA A 163 12.17 13.75 -10.21
C ALA A 163 12.98 12.57 -9.67
N SER A 164 13.63 12.72 -8.50
CA SER A 164 14.37 11.64 -7.82
C SER A 164 13.46 10.49 -7.40
N ILE A 165 12.31 10.81 -6.82
CA ILE A 165 11.29 9.83 -6.45
C ILE A 165 10.72 9.16 -7.70
N MET A 166 10.42 9.93 -8.74
CA MET A 166 9.93 9.39 -10.01
C MET A 166 10.92 8.42 -10.66
N ARG A 167 12.24 8.70 -10.62
CA ARG A 167 13.28 7.77 -11.12
C ARG A 167 13.30 6.47 -10.33
N ARG A 168 13.18 6.54 -9.00
CA ARG A 168 13.11 5.36 -8.12
C ARG A 168 11.91 4.49 -8.44
N TYR A 169 10.73 5.05 -8.59
CA TYR A 169 9.54 4.30 -8.95
C TYR A 169 9.59 3.70 -10.36
N ARG A 170 10.22 4.37 -11.32
CA ARG A 170 10.50 3.78 -12.65
C ARG A 170 11.41 2.56 -12.57
N PHE A 171 12.42 2.61 -11.72
CA PHE A 171 13.28 1.46 -11.43
C PHE A 171 12.46 0.30 -10.84
N TRP A 172 11.59 0.56 -9.86
CA TRP A 172 10.67 -0.43 -9.33
C TRP A 172 9.76 -1.01 -10.41
N ALA A 173 9.15 -0.18 -11.24
CA ALA A 173 8.31 -0.62 -12.35
C ALA A 173 9.06 -1.47 -13.37
N ALA A 174 10.36 -1.28 -13.53
CA ALA A 174 11.22 -2.13 -14.36
C ALA A 174 11.47 -3.49 -13.71
N LEU A 175 11.79 -3.53 -12.41
CA LEU A 175 11.97 -4.78 -11.66
C LEU A 175 10.69 -5.61 -11.62
N MET A 176 9.53 -4.98 -11.51
CA MET A 176 8.21 -5.64 -11.50
C MET A 176 7.81 -6.30 -12.82
N ARG A 177 8.68 -6.28 -13.84
CA ARG A 177 8.52 -7.09 -15.05
C ARG A 177 8.82 -8.57 -14.81
N SER A 178 9.47 -8.89 -13.70
CA SER A 178 9.82 -10.26 -13.35
C SER A 178 9.64 -10.47 -11.85
N ASP A 179 8.74 -11.36 -11.49
CA ASP A 179 8.53 -11.77 -10.10
C ASP A 179 9.83 -12.30 -9.46
N PHE A 180 10.69 -12.98 -10.24
CA PHE A 180 11.97 -13.47 -9.73
C PHE A 180 12.96 -12.34 -9.43
N LEU A 181 13.10 -11.36 -10.34
CA LEU A 181 14.00 -10.22 -10.11
C LEU A 181 13.53 -9.38 -8.92
N MET A 182 12.23 -9.17 -8.80
CA MET A 182 11.64 -8.43 -7.68
C MET A 182 11.88 -9.18 -6.36
N TRP A 183 11.60 -10.47 -6.33
CA TRP A 183 11.85 -11.33 -5.18
C TRP A 183 13.33 -11.32 -4.78
N ALA A 184 14.25 -11.55 -5.71
CA ALA A 184 15.69 -11.54 -5.43
C ALA A 184 16.15 -10.18 -4.92
N PHE A 185 15.72 -9.09 -5.56
CA PHE A 185 16.08 -7.73 -5.15
C PHE A 185 15.61 -7.44 -3.73
N THR A 186 14.32 -7.65 -3.43
CA THR A 186 13.77 -7.33 -2.10
C THR A 186 14.38 -8.19 -0.99
N HIS A 187 14.74 -9.44 -1.26
CA HIS A 187 15.41 -10.31 -0.29
C HIS A 187 16.87 -9.92 -0.07
N LEU A 188 17.59 -9.54 -1.13
CA LEU A 188 19.00 -9.16 -1.06
C LEU A 188 19.21 -7.76 -0.47
N THR A 189 18.23 -6.86 -0.62
CA THR A 189 18.34 -5.47 -0.20
C THR A 189 17.39 -5.12 0.96
N PHE A 190 16.87 -6.10 1.67
CA PHE A 190 15.84 -5.90 2.70
C PHE A 190 16.25 -4.87 3.74
N ASP A 191 17.47 -4.93 4.27
CA ASP A 191 17.98 -3.99 5.25
C ASP A 191 18.09 -2.55 4.69
N ALA A 192 18.44 -2.42 3.41
CA ALA A 192 18.45 -1.12 2.73
C ALA A 192 17.03 -0.56 2.52
N LEU A 193 16.03 -1.44 2.29
CA LEU A 193 14.63 -1.04 2.22
C LEU A 193 14.12 -0.56 3.57
N LEU A 194 14.46 -1.24 4.66
CA LEU A 194 14.15 -0.78 6.02
C LEU A 194 14.73 0.62 6.29
N ALA A 195 16.01 0.84 5.95
CA ALA A 195 16.65 2.13 6.11
C ALA A 195 15.99 3.25 5.27
N LEU A 196 15.55 2.92 4.04
CA LEU A 196 14.85 3.86 3.16
C LEU A 196 13.49 4.31 3.76
N ASP A 197 12.81 3.41 4.48
CA ASP A 197 11.58 3.69 5.22
C ASP A 197 11.82 4.39 6.58
N GLY A 198 13.07 4.76 6.90
CA GLY A 198 13.42 5.37 8.17
C GLY A 198 13.44 4.38 9.34
N ILE A 199 13.46 3.07 9.08
CA ILE A 199 13.54 2.04 10.13
C ILE A 199 15.00 1.88 10.54
N THR A 200 15.39 2.67 11.55
CA THR A 200 16.72 2.60 12.17
C THR A 200 16.90 1.28 12.93
N PRO A 201 18.14 0.89 13.27
CA PRO A 201 18.39 -0.29 14.13
C PRO A 201 17.61 -0.27 15.45
N ALA A 202 17.42 0.90 16.06
CA ALA A 202 16.64 1.05 17.29
C ALA A 202 15.13 0.81 17.06
N VAL A 203 14.57 1.34 15.97
CA VAL A 203 13.18 1.07 15.56
C VAL A 203 13.00 -0.41 15.24
N ARG A 204 13.93 -1.02 14.50
CA ARG A 204 13.91 -2.45 14.19
C ARG A 204 13.91 -3.31 15.45
N ALA A 205 14.82 -3.05 16.40
CA ALA A 205 14.87 -3.79 17.66
C ALA A 205 13.57 -3.65 18.49
N ARG A 206 12.86 -2.53 18.36
CA ARG A 206 11.53 -2.36 18.96
C ARG A 206 10.48 -3.22 18.25
N LEU A 207 10.47 -3.22 16.91
CA LEU A 207 9.55 -4.03 16.09
C LEU A 207 9.76 -5.53 16.29
N GLU A 208 11.01 -5.98 16.54
CA GLU A 208 11.33 -7.38 16.84
C GLU A 208 10.78 -7.84 18.20
N ARG A 209 10.62 -6.92 19.16
CA ARG A 209 9.99 -7.19 20.47
C ARG A 209 8.46 -7.04 20.44
N ASP A 210 7.93 -6.48 19.36
CA ASP A 210 6.52 -6.18 19.19
C ASP A 210 5.85 -7.25 18.34
N ASP A 211 4.91 -8.00 18.93
CA ASP A 211 4.31 -9.19 18.32
C ASP A 211 3.69 -8.90 16.96
N GLY A 212 4.26 -9.53 15.92
CA GLY A 212 3.82 -9.43 14.54
C GLY A 212 4.14 -8.11 13.80
N ALA A 213 4.68 -7.08 14.45
CA ALA A 213 4.93 -5.78 13.79
C ALA A 213 5.98 -5.88 12.68
N LEU A 214 7.07 -6.61 12.91
CA LEU A 214 8.10 -6.84 11.89
C LEU A 214 7.56 -7.68 10.72
N ASP A 215 6.65 -8.61 10.96
CA ASP A 215 6.04 -9.42 9.90
C ASP A 215 5.11 -8.58 9.02
N ILE A 216 4.40 -7.59 9.60
CA ILE A 216 3.64 -6.61 8.82
C ILE A 216 4.59 -5.80 7.94
N VAL A 217 5.69 -5.28 8.49
CA VAL A 217 6.70 -4.54 7.71
C VAL A 217 7.27 -5.40 6.58
N ARG A 218 7.64 -6.65 6.87
CA ARG A 218 8.10 -7.60 5.85
C ARG A 218 7.06 -7.82 4.75
N GLY A 219 5.79 -8.02 5.13
CA GLY A 219 4.70 -8.21 4.18
C GLY A 219 4.46 -7.00 3.27
N LEU A 220 4.70 -5.78 3.78
CA LEU A 220 4.59 -4.55 3.00
C LEU A 220 5.79 -4.31 2.08
N LEU A 221 7.00 -4.73 2.46
CA LEU A 221 8.24 -4.47 1.71
C LEU A 221 8.64 -5.61 0.77
N LEU A 222 8.37 -6.87 1.15
CA LEU A 222 8.65 -8.04 0.32
C LEU A 222 7.51 -8.27 -0.67
N ILE A 223 7.55 -7.55 -1.79
CA ILE A 223 6.47 -7.54 -2.78
C ILE A 223 6.46 -8.86 -3.57
N HIS A 224 5.35 -9.55 -3.47
CA HIS A 224 5.08 -10.78 -4.19
C HIS A 224 4.04 -10.57 -5.31
N SER A 225 4.09 -11.42 -6.33
CA SER A 225 3.21 -11.30 -7.51
C SER A 225 3.30 -9.90 -8.14
N SER A 226 4.53 -9.40 -8.27
CA SER A 226 4.84 -8.04 -8.70
C SER A 226 4.35 -7.75 -10.13
N GLU A 227 4.43 -8.74 -11.02
CA GLU A 227 3.94 -8.63 -12.40
C GLU A 227 2.45 -8.24 -12.44
N SER A 228 1.63 -8.82 -11.56
CA SER A 228 0.19 -8.54 -11.48
C SER A 228 -0.15 -7.18 -10.84
N ARG A 229 0.83 -6.47 -10.26
CA ARG A 229 0.67 -5.13 -9.65
C ARG A 229 1.26 -4.03 -10.53
N ARG A 230 2.08 -4.42 -11.52
CA ARG A 230 2.87 -3.49 -12.32
C ARG A 230 2.01 -2.51 -13.13
N ALA A 231 0.88 -2.96 -13.70
CA ALA A 231 0.00 -2.11 -14.49
C ALA A 231 -0.52 -0.93 -13.66
N GLY A 232 -0.91 -1.18 -12.40
CA GLY A 232 -1.34 -0.16 -11.46
C GLY A 232 -0.22 0.83 -11.11
N LEU A 233 0.99 0.33 -10.78
CA LEU A 233 2.13 1.22 -10.51
C LEU A 233 2.46 2.12 -11.70
N VAL A 234 2.50 1.57 -12.93
CA VAL A 234 2.79 2.36 -14.14
C VAL A 234 1.71 3.42 -14.37
N ASN A 235 0.45 3.07 -14.11
CA ASN A 235 -0.65 4.03 -14.17
C ASN A 235 -0.52 5.12 -13.10
N ASP A 236 -0.21 4.76 -11.85
CA ASP A 236 0.01 5.74 -10.77
C ASP A 236 1.11 6.75 -11.14
N LEU A 237 2.21 6.29 -11.75
CA LEU A 237 3.28 7.16 -12.24
C LEU A 237 2.84 8.11 -13.37
N ALA A 238 1.93 7.66 -14.22
CA ALA A 238 1.34 8.52 -15.24
C ALA A 238 0.42 9.56 -14.62
N GLN A 239 -0.50 9.14 -13.72
CA GLN A 239 -1.44 10.02 -13.04
C GLN A 239 -0.76 11.04 -12.13
N ALA A 240 0.34 10.67 -11.47
CA ALA A 240 1.12 11.60 -10.64
C ALA A 240 1.63 12.85 -11.38
N LYS A 241 1.72 12.80 -12.71
CA LYS A 241 2.14 13.94 -13.55
C LYS A 241 0.98 14.80 -14.01
N THR A 242 -0.21 14.22 -14.17
CA THR A 242 -1.34 14.85 -14.87
C THR A 242 -2.54 15.11 -13.98
N ALA A 243 -2.67 14.36 -12.86
CA ALA A 243 -3.81 14.43 -11.98
C ALA A 243 -3.50 15.02 -10.59
N LEU A 244 -2.26 15.39 -10.30
CA LEU A 244 -1.88 16.01 -9.03
C LEU A 244 -1.45 17.47 -9.23
N PRO A 245 -1.72 18.34 -8.24
CA PRO A 245 -2.53 18.09 -7.04
C PRO A 245 -4.02 17.94 -7.35
N ILE A 246 -4.76 17.24 -6.48
CA ILE A 246 -6.21 17.16 -6.59
C ILE A 246 -6.81 18.52 -6.24
N CYS A 247 -7.68 19.04 -7.09
CA CYS A 247 -8.37 20.31 -6.90
C CYS A 247 -9.68 20.14 -6.10
N GLY A 248 -10.15 21.22 -5.47
CA GLY A 248 -11.45 21.27 -4.81
C GLY A 248 -11.44 20.74 -3.38
N LEU A 249 -10.26 20.58 -2.76
CA LEU A 249 -10.12 20.05 -1.40
C LEU A 249 -10.81 20.96 -0.35
N GLU A 250 -10.96 22.24 -0.64
CA GLU A 250 -11.69 23.22 0.17
C GLU A 250 -13.21 22.92 0.26
N ARG A 251 -13.73 22.04 -0.58
CA ARG A 251 -15.14 21.60 -0.59
C ARG A 251 -15.38 20.36 0.25
N LEU A 252 -14.32 19.73 0.78
CA LEU A 252 -14.46 18.56 1.65
C LEU A 252 -15.11 18.97 2.96
N THR A 253 -16.22 18.30 3.30
CA THR A 253 -16.97 18.51 4.53
C THR A 253 -16.82 17.35 5.52
N GLN A 254 -16.26 16.23 5.06
CA GLN A 254 -16.04 15.06 5.89
C GLN A 254 -14.96 15.32 6.94
N PRO A 255 -15.17 14.90 8.19
CA PRO A 255 -14.10 14.84 9.17
C PRO A 255 -12.85 14.19 8.57
N THR A 256 -11.71 14.87 8.66
CA THR A 256 -10.48 14.42 8.01
C THR A 256 -9.33 14.30 9.01
N LEU A 257 -8.68 13.12 9.02
CA LEU A 257 -7.47 12.84 9.78
C LEU A 257 -6.31 12.57 8.82
N ILE A 258 -5.20 13.26 9.02
CA ILE A 258 -3.94 13.08 8.27
C ILE A 258 -2.91 12.51 9.26
N ILE A 259 -2.37 11.33 8.96
CA ILE A 259 -1.28 10.70 9.73
C ILE A 259 -0.07 10.61 8.82
N HIS A 260 1.06 11.22 9.22
CA HIS A 260 2.23 11.27 8.35
C HIS A 260 3.53 11.25 9.16
N GLY A 261 4.50 10.46 8.70
CA GLY A 261 5.83 10.46 9.28
C GLY A 261 6.60 11.72 8.89
N ALA A 262 7.13 12.44 9.88
CA ALA A 262 7.85 13.70 9.65
C ALA A 262 9.16 13.51 8.83
N ALA A 263 9.75 12.30 8.89
CA ALA A 263 10.95 11.91 8.15
C ALA A 263 10.66 11.03 6.92
N ASP A 264 9.46 11.10 6.34
CA ASP A 264 9.07 10.29 5.19
C ASP A 264 9.85 10.68 3.92
N LEU A 265 10.70 9.75 3.43
CA LEU A 265 11.51 9.92 2.21
C LEU A 265 10.81 9.37 0.95
N ILE A 266 9.61 8.79 1.10
CA ILE A 266 8.84 8.16 0.02
C ILE A 266 7.72 9.08 -0.44
N ALA A 267 6.90 9.56 0.49
CA ALA A 267 5.94 10.63 0.29
C ALA A 267 6.33 11.79 1.22
N PRO A 268 7.16 12.76 0.79
CA PRO A 268 7.69 13.78 1.68
C PRO A 268 6.62 14.56 2.44
N PHE A 269 6.95 14.97 3.66
CA PHE A 269 6.05 15.62 4.62
C PHE A 269 5.26 16.83 4.08
N PRO A 270 5.76 17.63 3.09
CA PRO A 270 4.95 18.66 2.42
C PRO A 270 3.61 18.19 1.85
N ASN A 271 3.44 16.87 1.58
CA ASN A 271 2.14 16.32 1.21
C ASN A 271 1.12 16.47 2.36
N ALA A 272 1.52 16.16 3.58
CA ALA A 272 0.66 16.29 4.77
C ALA A 272 0.34 17.75 5.08
N GLU A 273 1.33 18.63 4.99
CA GLU A 273 1.13 20.08 5.19
C GLU A 273 0.18 20.67 4.14
N TYR A 274 0.31 20.24 2.88
CA TYR A 274 -0.61 20.65 1.82
C TYR A 274 -2.04 20.25 2.16
N LEU A 275 -2.28 18.98 2.52
CA LEU A 275 -3.61 18.50 2.88
C LEU A 275 -4.18 19.24 4.10
N ALA A 276 -3.37 19.44 5.15
CA ALA A 276 -3.80 20.14 6.35
C ALA A 276 -4.18 21.59 6.12
N ARG A 277 -3.54 22.24 5.14
CA ARG A 277 -3.92 23.62 4.74
C ARG A 277 -5.11 23.67 3.80
N ALA A 278 -5.25 22.68 2.91
CA ALA A 278 -6.25 22.69 1.84
C ALA A 278 -7.63 22.17 2.27
N ILE A 279 -7.68 21.27 3.28
CA ILE A 279 -8.92 20.65 3.74
C ILE A 279 -9.41 21.35 5.01
N PRO A 280 -10.60 21.98 4.98
CA PRO A 280 -11.17 22.65 6.15
C PRO A 280 -11.33 21.69 7.34
N GLY A 281 -10.85 22.08 8.51
CA GLY A 281 -11.00 21.31 9.75
C GLY A 281 -10.19 20.01 9.81
N ALA A 282 -9.28 19.75 8.87
CA ALA A 282 -8.44 18.57 8.92
C ALA A 282 -7.52 18.56 10.14
N THR A 283 -7.45 17.41 10.80
CA THR A 283 -6.50 17.17 11.90
C THR A 283 -5.25 16.50 11.37
N LEU A 284 -4.07 17.04 11.67
CA LEU A 284 -2.77 16.48 11.29
C LEU A 284 -2.07 15.87 12.51
N LEU A 285 -1.77 14.57 12.42
CA LEU A 285 -0.84 13.87 13.30
C LEU A 285 0.51 13.73 12.58
N ALA A 286 1.43 14.64 12.85
CA ALA A 286 2.84 14.51 12.45
C ALA A 286 3.52 13.54 13.41
N VAL A 287 4.12 12.45 12.89
CA VAL A 287 4.81 11.45 13.69
C VAL A 287 6.30 11.70 13.61
N GLU A 288 6.85 12.32 14.67
CA GLU A 288 8.26 12.69 14.73
C GLU A 288 9.19 11.47 14.64
N GLY A 289 10.26 11.59 13.85
CA GLY A 289 11.25 10.54 13.62
C GLY A 289 10.74 9.32 12.85
N ALA A 290 9.49 9.33 12.38
CA ALA A 290 8.92 8.24 11.63
C ALA A 290 9.04 8.47 10.12
N GLY A 291 9.27 7.38 9.36
CA GLY A 291 9.24 7.34 7.90
C GLY A 291 7.85 6.94 7.36
N HIS A 292 7.86 6.38 6.15
CA HIS A 292 6.65 6.05 5.39
C HIS A 292 5.72 5.02 6.04
N LEU A 293 6.29 4.08 6.78
CA LEU A 293 5.51 3.05 7.48
C LEU A 293 5.14 3.46 8.93
N CYS A 294 4.96 4.76 9.20
CA CYS A 294 4.67 5.29 10.54
C CYS A 294 3.46 4.62 11.20
N ILE A 295 2.45 4.23 10.43
CA ILE A 295 1.24 3.53 10.91
C ILE A 295 1.58 2.20 11.59
N VAL A 296 2.66 1.54 11.18
CA VAL A 296 3.15 0.28 11.77
C VAL A 296 4.27 0.53 12.77
N THR A 297 5.29 1.32 12.37
CA THR A 297 6.49 1.53 13.18
C THR A 297 6.22 2.34 14.45
N HIS A 298 5.18 3.16 14.44
CA HIS A 298 4.74 3.99 15.58
C HIS A 298 3.29 3.71 15.95
N ARG A 299 2.86 2.44 15.81
CA ARG A 299 1.47 2.01 16.03
C ARG A 299 0.93 2.34 17.42
N GLY A 300 1.78 2.43 18.44
CA GLY A 300 1.38 2.84 19.78
C GLY A 300 0.87 4.28 19.88
N ILE A 301 1.20 5.14 18.89
CA ILE A 301 0.71 6.51 18.77
C ILE A 301 -0.38 6.59 17.71
N THR A 302 -0.11 6.03 16.53
CA THR A 302 -0.96 6.22 15.35
C THR A 302 -2.29 5.48 15.43
N ILE A 303 -2.30 4.25 15.95
CA ILE A 303 -3.52 3.44 15.99
C ILE A 303 -4.53 3.95 17.00
N PRO A 304 -4.17 4.30 18.26
CA PRO A 304 -5.13 4.89 19.19
C PRO A 304 -5.77 6.18 18.66
N VAL A 305 -4.98 7.08 18.04
CA VAL A 305 -5.51 8.33 17.44
C VAL A 305 -6.45 8.02 16.27
N LEU A 306 -6.09 7.08 15.41
CA LEU A 306 -6.94 6.63 14.30
C LEU A 306 -8.26 6.05 14.80
N GLU A 307 -8.22 5.13 15.75
CA GLU A 307 -9.42 4.47 16.27
C GLU A 307 -10.33 5.45 17.03
N GLU A 308 -9.76 6.37 17.81
CA GLU A 308 -10.51 7.40 18.51
C GLU A 308 -11.20 8.35 17.52
N PHE A 309 -10.46 8.81 16.49
CA PHE A 309 -11.03 9.63 15.43
C PHE A 309 -12.20 8.90 14.72
N LEU A 310 -12.00 7.66 14.33
CA LEU A 310 -13.02 6.86 13.64
C LEU A 310 -14.25 6.61 14.54
N ARG A 311 -14.07 6.27 15.83
CA ARG A 311 -15.18 6.06 16.78
C ARG A 311 -16.00 7.31 17.00
N ARG A 312 -15.35 8.47 17.05
CA ARG A 312 -16.04 9.78 17.24
C ARG A 312 -16.96 10.14 16.07
N HIS A 313 -16.61 9.71 14.85
CA HIS A 313 -17.31 10.10 13.63
C HIS A 313 -18.09 8.95 12.98
N ALA A 314 -18.04 7.74 13.54
CA ALA A 314 -18.82 6.61 13.05
C ALA A 314 -20.33 6.87 13.20
N PRO A 315 -21.13 6.48 12.18
CA PRO A 315 -22.60 6.65 12.20
C PRO A 315 -23.26 5.75 13.25
#